data_90f96e528d3d9ec10df97d91474cc322
#
_entry.id   90f96e528d3d9ec10df97d91474cc322
#
_cell.length_a   1.000
_cell.length_b   1.000
_cell.length_c   1.000
_cell.angle_alpha   90.00
_cell.angle_beta   90.00
_cell.angle_gamma   90.00
#
_symmetry.space_group_name_H-M   'P 1'
#
loop_
_entity.id
_entity.type
_entity.pdbx_description
1 polymer ?
#
loop_
_entity_poly.entity_id
_entity_poly.type
_entity_poly.pdbx_seq_one_letter_code
_entity_poly.pdbx_strand_id
1 'polypeptide(L)'
;EHAFMRMKVRLKNEIVTMGIPEIDPARQTGTYVDATEWNRLITDPDVMVIDTRNAYETAIGMFKGAVDPKTSNFRDFPSWAQALANQHVGERPKKLAMYCTGGIRCEKASALMQNLGFKEVYHLKGGILKYLEVVPKDVSKWTGECFVFDRRVSVEQNLKPGSYGMCHACRMPLSQIEMAHPDFEDGIS
;
A
#
# COMPACT_ATOMS: atom_id res chain seq x y z
N GLU A 1 20.61 -12.03 -7.43
CA GLU A 1 21.08 -11.12 -6.37
C GLU A 1 20.04 -11.09 -5.25
N HIS A 2 20.49 -11.16 -3.97
CA HIS A 2 19.55 -11.15 -2.84
C HIS A 2 19.01 -9.74 -2.60
N ALA A 3 17.68 -9.60 -2.45
CA ALA A 3 17.02 -8.32 -2.15
C ALA A 3 17.49 -7.69 -0.83
N PHE A 4 17.90 -8.50 0.14
CA PHE A 4 18.39 -8.04 1.44
C PHE A 4 19.83 -8.50 1.71
N MET A 5 20.63 -7.64 2.34
CA MET A 5 22.03 -7.93 2.67
C MET A 5 22.19 -8.92 3.81
N ARG A 6 21.22 -8.96 4.74
CA ARG A 6 21.28 -9.80 5.95
C ARG A 6 19.89 -10.05 6.51
N MET A 7 19.69 -11.21 7.10
CA MET A 7 18.51 -11.50 7.90
C MET A 7 18.60 -10.79 9.25
N LYS A 8 17.48 -10.16 9.66
CA LYS A 8 17.32 -9.60 11.02
C LYS A 8 16.03 -10.14 11.62
N VAL A 9 16.12 -10.66 12.84
CA VAL A 9 14.96 -11.06 13.63
C VAL A 9 14.83 -10.10 14.81
N ARG A 10 13.64 -9.49 14.96
CA ARG A 10 13.36 -8.57 16.08
C ARG A 10 11.99 -8.87 16.66
N LEU A 11 11.91 -8.93 17.97
CA LEU A 11 10.62 -8.95 18.68
C LEU A 11 10.01 -7.54 18.63
N LYS A 12 8.75 -7.46 18.27
CA LYS A 12 7.98 -6.22 18.24
C LYS A 12 6.58 -6.49 18.77
N ASN A 13 5.97 -5.49 19.43
CA ASN A 13 4.58 -5.57 19.86
C ASN A 13 3.60 -5.56 18.67
N GLU A 14 3.97 -4.88 17.58
CA GLU A 14 3.21 -4.82 16.34
C GLU A 14 4.16 -5.07 15.15
N ILE A 15 3.74 -5.90 14.21
CA ILE A 15 4.52 -6.15 12.98
C ILE A 15 4.63 -4.88 12.13
N VAL A 16 3.52 -4.13 12.04
CA VAL A 16 3.45 -2.76 11.51
C VAL A 16 2.70 -1.91 12.52
N THR A 17 3.28 -0.76 12.87
CA THR A 17 2.74 0.06 13.95
C THR A 17 1.59 0.92 13.45
N MET A 18 0.38 0.64 13.94
CA MET A 18 -0.81 1.47 13.77
C MET A 18 -1.09 2.32 14.99
N GLY A 19 -0.64 1.88 16.17
CA GLY A 19 -0.84 2.58 17.45
C GLY A 19 -2.19 2.32 18.12
N ILE A 20 -2.91 1.28 17.70
CA ILE A 20 -4.17 0.84 18.31
C ILE A 20 -4.01 -0.63 18.74
N PRO A 21 -3.64 -0.88 20.02
CA PRO A 21 -3.35 -2.25 20.50
C PRO A 21 -4.53 -3.22 20.42
N GLU A 22 -5.75 -2.70 20.45
CA GLU A 22 -7.00 -3.47 20.43
C GLU A 22 -7.29 -4.10 19.06
N ILE A 23 -6.64 -3.61 17.99
CA ILE A 23 -6.76 -4.16 16.64
C ILE A 23 -5.88 -5.41 16.51
N ASP A 24 -6.53 -6.56 16.58
CA ASP A 24 -5.91 -7.87 16.42
C ASP A 24 -6.35 -8.54 15.11
N PRO A 25 -5.54 -8.50 14.05
CA PRO A 25 -5.90 -9.10 12.76
C PRO A 25 -5.98 -10.64 12.80
N ALA A 26 -5.44 -11.29 13.84
CA ALA A 26 -5.59 -12.72 14.02
C ALA A 26 -7.03 -13.11 14.45
N ARG A 27 -7.74 -12.18 15.08
CA ARG A 27 -9.15 -12.38 15.50
C ARG A 27 -10.12 -11.97 14.42
N GLN A 28 -9.84 -10.86 13.75
CA GLN A 28 -10.72 -10.27 12.76
C GLN A 28 -9.91 -9.54 11.70
N THR A 29 -10.19 -9.83 10.43
CA THR A 29 -9.62 -9.10 9.29
C THR A 29 -10.65 -9.07 8.15
N GLY A 30 -10.44 -8.21 7.16
CA GLY A 30 -11.26 -8.16 5.95
C GLY A 30 -11.15 -9.44 5.12
N THR A 31 -12.00 -9.57 4.14
CA THR A 31 -11.97 -10.69 3.21
C THR A 31 -10.78 -10.60 2.27
N TYR A 32 -9.94 -11.63 2.22
CA TYR A 32 -8.85 -11.73 1.26
C TYR A 32 -9.38 -11.92 -0.16
N VAL A 33 -8.87 -11.15 -1.10
CA VAL A 33 -9.15 -11.29 -2.53
C VAL A 33 -7.87 -11.61 -3.27
N ASP A 34 -7.88 -12.67 -4.05
CA ASP A 34 -6.72 -13.06 -4.85
C ASP A 34 -6.47 -12.05 -6.00
N ALA A 35 -5.21 -11.92 -6.41
CA ALA A 35 -4.81 -10.96 -7.42
C ALA A 35 -5.55 -11.12 -8.77
N THR A 36 -5.94 -12.35 -9.12
CA THR A 36 -6.70 -12.66 -10.33
C THR A 36 -8.14 -12.13 -10.31
N GLU A 37 -8.74 -12.01 -9.12
CA GLU A 37 -10.09 -11.47 -8.94
C GLU A 37 -10.10 -9.98 -8.60
N TRP A 38 -8.95 -9.43 -8.24
CA TRP A 38 -8.81 -8.06 -7.79
C TRP A 38 -9.31 -7.05 -8.81
N ASN A 39 -8.99 -7.21 -10.09
CA ASN A 39 -9.43 -6.31 -11.16
C ASN A 39 -10.95 -6.19 -11.23
N ARG A 40 -11.66 -7.32 -11.08
CA ARG A 40 -13.13 -7.32 -11.08
C ARG A 40 -13.68 -6.52 -9.90
N LEU A 41 -13.10 -6.70 -8.70
CA LEU A 41 -13.54 -5.99 -7.51
C LEU A 41 -13.33 -4.48 -7.62
N ILE A 42 -12.14 -4.03 -8.03
CA ILE A 42 -11.80 -2.61 -8.07
C ILE A 42 -12.41 -1.85 -9.26
N THR A 43 -13.07 -2.53 -10.18
CA THR A 43 -13.83 -1.90 -11.28
C THR A 43 -15.32 -1.79 -10.95
N ASP A 44 -15.79 -2.36 -9.86
CA ASP A 44 -17.16 -2.18 -9.36
C ASP A 44 -17.32 -0.71 -8.87
N PRO A 45 -18.27 0.07 -9.41
CA PRO A 45 -18.47 1.48 -9.03
C PRO A 45 -18.90 1.65 -7.57
N ASP A 46 -19.45 0.61 -6.94
CA ASP A 46 -19.87 0.63 -5.53
C ASP A 46 -18.70 0.39 -4.56
N VAL A 47 -17.49 0.12 -5.08
CA VAL A 47 -16.29 -0.17 -4.29
C VAL A 47 -15.37 1.04 -4.22
N MET A 48 -15.11 1.52 -3.01
CA MET A 48 -14.03 2.47 -2.77
C MET A 48 -12.71 1.70 -2.62
N VAL A 49 -11.76 1.97 -3.49
CA VAL A 49 -10.41 1.39 -3.45
C VAL A 49 -9.50 2.30 -2.64
N ILE A 50 -8.80 1.76 -1.63
CA ILE A 50 -8.00 2.53 -0.68
C ILE A 50 -6.56 2.01 -0.68
N ASP A 51 -5.61 2.91 -0.92
CA ASP A 51 -4.19 2.63 -0.73
C ASP A 51 -3.81 2.88 0.73
N THR A 52 -3.36 1.85 1.45
CA THR A 52 -2.97 1.99 2.87
C THR A 52 -1.47 2.27 3.05
N ARG A 53 -0.79 2.65 1.97
CA ARG A 53 0.63 3.01 1.99
C ARG A 53 0.83 4.48 2.36
N ASN A 54 2.07 4.85 2.56
CA ASN A 54 2.44 6.24 2.81
C ASN A 54 2.50 7.05 1.51
N ALA A 55 2.35 8.36 1.61
CA ALA A 55 2.29 9.27 0.47
C ALA A 55 3.48 9.15 -0.49
N TYR A 56 4.70 8.91 0.01
CA TYR A 56 5.87 8.72 -0.85
C TYR A 56 5.85 7.42 -1.66
N GLU A 57 5.13 6.39 -1.17
CA GLU A 57 4.95 5.13 -1.89
C GLU A 57 3.86 5.28 -2.96
N THR A 58 2.78 6.02 -2.66
CA THR A 58 1.66 6.24 -3.59
C THR A 58 2.07 7.15 -4.74
N ALA A 59 2.99 8.09 -4.50
CA ALA A 59 3.48 9.04 -5.49
C ALA A 59 4.15 8.37 -6.71
N ILE A 60 4.74 7.19 -6.55
CA ILE A 60 5.42 6.49 -7.63
C ILE A 60 4.58 5.42 -8.33
N GLY A 61 3.41 5.10 -7.80
CA GLY A 61 2.46 4.20 -8.48
C GLY A 61 1.28 3.80 -7.61
N MET A 62 0.13 3.63 -8.26
CA MET A 62 -1.16 3.32 -7.63
C MET A 62 -2.05 2.48 -8.56
N PHE A 63 -3.05 1.81 -8.01
CA PHE A 63 -4.18 1.32 -8.80
C PHE A 63 -5.02 2.50 -9.30
N LYS A 64 -5.44 2.42 -10.56
CA LYS A 64 -6.28 3.46 -11.17
C LYS A 64 -7.58 3.66 -10.37
N GLY A 65 -7.85 4.90 -9.99
CA GLY A 65 -9.05 5.28 -9.23
C GLY A 65 -8.98 5.01 -7.72
N ALA A 66 -7.84 4.55 -7.20
CA ALA A 66 -7.66 4.38 -5.77
C ALA A 66 -7.57 5.72 -5.04
N VAL A 67 -8.11 5.74 -3.83
CA VAL A 67 -8.02 6.87 -2.89
C VAL A 67 -6.69 6.76 -2.13
N ASP A 68 -5.92 7.85 -2.14
CA ASP A 68 -4.74 8.04 -1.31
C ASP A 68 -5.12 8.82 -0.05
N PRO A 69 -5.03 8.23 1.15
CA PRO A 69 -5.22 8.93 2.43
C PRO A 69 -4.19 10.03 2.71
N LYS A 70 -3.11 10.11 1.92
CA LYS A 70 -1.99 11.06 2.05
C LYS A 70 -1.33 11.02 3.43
N THR A 71 -1.22 9.84 4.00
CA THR A 71 -0.59 9.64 5.30
C THR A 71 0.94 9.68 5.16
N SER A 72 1.62 10.33 6.11
CA SER A 72 3.07 10.33 6.19
C SER A 72 3.61 9.00 6.74
N ASN A 73 2.83 8.36 7.59
CA ASN A 73 3.12 7.05 8.16
C ASN A 73 1.81 6.31 8.49
N PHE A 74 1.90 5.00 8.71
CA PHE A 74 0.71 4.17 8.95
C PHE A 74 -0.03 4.47 10.27
N ARG A 75 0.57 5.20 11.20
CA ARG A 75 -0.10 5.67 12.43
C ARG A 75 -1.12 6.77 12.15
N ASP A 76 -1.02 7.45 11.02
CA ASP A 76 -1.97 8.49 10.63
C ASP A 76 -3.26 7.91 10.03
N PHE A 77 -3.20 6.66 9.55
CA PHE A 77 -4.33 5.98 8.91
C PHE A 77 -5.59 5.90 9.78
N PRO A 78 -5.53 5.63 11.11
CA PRO A 78 -6.73 5.60 11.95
C PRO A 78 -7.51 6.91 11.98
N SER A 79 -6.84 8.05 11.99
CA SER A 79 -7.50 9.37 11.98
C SER A 79 -8.26 9.60 10.67
N TRP A 80 -7.67 9.23 9.55
CA TRP A 80 -8.33 9.27 8.25
C TRP A 80 -9.53 8.30 8.17
N ALA A 81 -9.35 7.07 8.65
CA ALA A 81 -10.40 6.05 8.70
C ALA A 81 -11.61 6.51 9.54
N GLN A 82 -11.35 7.13 10.69
CA GLN A 82 -12.39 7.70 11.55
C GLN A 82 -13.13 8.85 10.86
N ALA A 83 -12.42 9.73 10.14
CA ALA A 83 -13.04 10.81 9.37
C ALA A 83 -13.97 10.25 8.28
N LEU A 84 -13.55 9.20 7.56
CA LEU A 84 -14.39 8.50 6.59
C LEU A 84 -15.63 7.87 7.26
N ALA A 85 -15.46 7.25 8.42
CA ALA A 85 -16.55 6.64 9.17
C ALA A 85 -17.54 7.67 9.73
N ASN A 86 -17.13 8.90 9.95
CA ASN A 86 -17.99 9.97 10.45
C ASN A 86 -18.80 10.69 9.35
N GLN A 87 -18.61 10.36 8.08
CA GLN A 87 -19.45 10.87 7.00
C GLN A 87 -20.91 10.44 7.17
N HIS A 88 -21.85 11.18 6.60
CA HIS A 88 -23.27 10.82 6.65
C HIS A 88 -23.51 9.43 6.04
N VAL A 89 -24.47 8.69 6.60
CA VAL A 89 -24.73 7.28 6.22
C VAL A 89 -24.95 7.09 4.72
N GLY A 90 -25.56 8.08 4.03
CA GLY A 90 -25.79 8.04 2.59
C GLY A 90 -24.55 8.34 1.72
N GLU A 91 -23.49 8.91 2.30
CA GLU A 91 -22.24 9.29 1.61
C GLU A 91 -21.11 8.28 1.85
N ARG A 92 -21.29 7.39 2.83
CA ARG A 92 -20.29 6.37 3.16
C ARG A 92 -20.23 5.29 2.09
N PRO A 93 -19.02 4.87 1.69
CA PRO A 93 -18.89 3.76 0.76
C PRO A 93 -19.45 2.47 1.39
N LYS A 94 -20.17 1.69 0.61
CA LYS A 94 -20.75 0.41 1.06
C LYS A 94 -19.70 -0.68 1.12
N LYS A 95 -18.80 -0.71 0.14
CA LYS A 95 -17.75 -1.70 -0.01
C LYS A 95 -16.39 -1.02 -0.04
N LEU A 96 -15.44 -1.59 0.67
CA LEU A 96 -14.03 -1.13 0.68
C LEU A 96 -13.12 -2.20 0.12
N ALA A 97 -12.21 -1.84 -0.76
CA ALA A 97 -11.14 -2.69 -1.25
C ALA A 97 -9.78 -2.04 -0.92
N MET A 98 -8.97 -2.70 -0.10
CA MET A 98 -7.75 -2.12 0.46
C MET A 98 -6.52 -2.87 -0.03
N TYR A 99 -5.43 -2.16 -0.25
CA TYR A 99 -4.16 -2.76 -0.65
C TYR A 99 -2.95 -2.04 -0.04
N CYS A 100 -1.84 -2.75 0.01
CA CYS A 100 -0.51 -2.21 0.30
C CYS A 100 0.55 -3.04 -0.42
N THR A 101 1.83 -2.76 -0.21
CA THR A 101 2.93 -3.45 -0.89
C THR A 101 2.87 -4.97 -0.77
N GLY A 102 2.79 -5.51 0.46
CA GLY A 102 2.81 -6.97 0.72
C GLY A 102 1.58 -7.52 1.45
N GLY A 103 0.53 -6.71 1.69
CA GLY A 103 -0.72 -7.14 2.36
C GLY A 103 -0.76 -6.91 3.88
N ILE A 104 0.38 -6.81 4.57
CA ILE A 104 0.46 -6.81 6.04
C ILE A 104 -0.26 -5.61 6.69
N ARG A 105 -0.12 -4.39 6.13
CA ARG A 105 -0.84 -3.21 6.63
C ARG A 105 -2.35 -3.38 6.50
N CYS A 106 -2.79 -4.03 5.42
CA CYS A 106 -4.20 -4.22 5.12
C CYS A 106 -4.91 -5.14 6.12
N GLU A 107 -4.23 -6.11 6.70
CA GLU A 107 -4.81 -6.96 7.74
C GLU A 107 -5.27 -6.12 8.93
N LYS A 108 -4.44 -5.19 9.41
CA LYS A 108 -4.79 -4.28 10.50
C LYS A 108 -5.78 -3.20 10.06
N ALA A 109 -5.56 -2.59 8.89
CA ALA A 109 -6.42 -1.55 8.37
C ALA A 109 -7.85 -2.06 8.14
N SER A 110 -8.02 -3.26 7.58
CA SER A 110 -9.34 -3.85 7.35
C SER A 110 -10.06 -4.22 8.65
N ALA A 111 -9.34 -4.73 9.66
CA ALA A 111 -9.88 -4.95 11.00
C ALA A 111 -10.38 -3.64 11.63
N LEU A 112 -9.61 -2.56 11.52
CA LEU A 112 -10.03 -1.23 11.98
C LEU A 112 -11.30 -0.77 11.27
N MET A 113 -11.35 -0.87 9.93
CA MET A 113 -12.54 -0.45 9.18
C MET A 113 -13.79 -1.23 9.57
N GLN A 114 -13.67 -2.54 9.84
CA GLN A 114 -14.78 -3.35 10.36
C GLN A 114 -15.23 -2.89 11.74
N ASN A 115 -14.31 -2.55 12.64
CA ASN A 115 -14.63 -2.00 13.96
C ASN A 115 -15.31 -0.63 13.86
N LEU A 116 -15.02 0.16 12.82
CA LEU A 116 -15.69 1.42 12.50
C LEU A 116 -17.05 1.24 11.82
N GLY A 117 -17.52 -0.01 11.66
CA GLY A 117 -18.86 -0.36 11.18
C GLY A 117 -18.98 -0.58 9.67
N PHE A 118 -17.88 -0.63 8.92
CA PHE A 118 -17.92 -1.05 7.52
C PHE A 118 -18.08 -2.57 7.44
N LYS A 119 -19.11 -3.04 6.73
CA LYS A 119 -19.47 -4.47 6.70
C LYS A 119 -18.74 -5.23 5.59
N GLU A 120 -18.57 -4.62 4.42
CA GLU A 120 -17.96 -5.24 3.25
C GLU A 120 -16.54 -4.66 3.05
N VAL A 121 -15.57 -5.28 3.71
CA VAL A 121 -14.17 -4.87 3.67
C VAL A 121 -13.32 -5.99 3.08
N TYR A 122 -12.70 -5.71 1.97
CA TYR A 122 -11.85 -6.61 1.20
C TYR A 122 -10.41 -6.11 1.19
N HIS A 123 -9.45 -7.01 1.07
CA HIS A 123 -8.06 -6.60 0.85
C HIS A 123 -7.29 -7.57 -0.04
N LEU A 124 -6.33 -7.01 -0.78
CA LEU A 124 -5.53 -7.75 -1.76
C LEU A 124 -4.56 -8.71 -1.06
N LYS A 125 -4.74 -10.00 -1.27
CA LYS A 125 -3.90 -11.06 -0.73
C LYS A 125 -2.50 -11.00 -1.35
N GLY A 126 -1.48 -10.91 -0.50
CA GLY A 126 -0.09 -10.77 -0.93
C GLY A 126 0.26 -9.38 -1.49
N GLY A 127 -0.71 -8.43 -1.51
CA GLY A 127 -0.53 -7.04 -1.88
C GLY A 127 -0.14 -6.83 -3.34
N ILE A 128 0.38 -5.63 -3.62
CA ILE A 128 0.83 -5.20 -4.96
C ILE A 128 1.88 -6.15 -5.53
N LEU A 129 2.80 -6.63 -4.70
CA LEU A 129 3.87 -7.52 -5.17
C LEU A 129 3.29 -8.80 -5.78
N LYS A 130 2.31 -9.44 -5.11
CA LYS A 130 1.66 -10.62 -5.66
C LYS A 130 0.86 -10.29 -6.92
N TYR A 131 0.21 -9.15 -6.96
CA TYR A 131 -0.51 -8.70 -8.14
C TYR A 131 0.42 -8.51 -9.35
N LEU A 132 1.53 -7.79 -9.18
CA LEU A 132 2.52 -7.56 -10.25
C LEU A 132 3.23 -8.84 -10.71
N GLU A 133 3.30 -9.86 -9.85
CA GLU A 133 3.87 -11.17 -10.18
C GLU A 133 2.95 -12.01 -11.09
N VAL A 134 1.63 -11.98 -10.82
CA VAL A 134 0.70 -12.95 -11.43
C VAL A 134 -0.26 -12.35 -12.45
N VAL A 135 -0.56 -11.06 -12.39
CA VAL A 135 -1.49 -10.41 -13.32
C VAL A 135 -0.74 -9.92 -14.55
N PRO A 136 -1.11 -10.34 -15.77
CA PRO A 136 -0.45 -9.91 -17.01
C PRO A 136 -0.53 -8.38 -17.20
N LYS A 137 0.51 -7.80 -17.83
CA LYS A 137 0.64 -6.35 -18.01
C LYS A 137 -0.51 -5.73 -18.82
N ASP A 138 -1.00 -6.41 -19.81
CA ASP A 138 -2.07 -5.97 -20.72
C ASP A 138 -3.43 -5.81 -20.03
N VAL A 139 -3.67 -6.56 -18.95
CA VAL A 139 -4.91 -6.45 -18.13
C VAL A 139 -4.69 -5.79 -16.78
N SER A 140 -3.46 -5.39 -16.47
CA SER A 140 -3.11 -4.74 -15.22
C SER A 140 -3.81 -3.39 -15.06
N LYS A 141 -4.33 -3.14 -13.85
CA LYS A 141 -4.90 -1.85 -13.43
C LYS A 141 -3.90 -1.00 -12.62
N TRP A 142 -2.70 -1.52 -12.43
CA TRP A 142 -1.61 -0.80 -11.77
C TRP A 142 -0.97 0.23 -12.72
N THR A 143 -0.66 1.41 -12.19
CA THR A 143 0.03 2.48 -12.91
C THR A 143 1.28 2.88 -12.13
N GLY A 144 2.40 3.06 -12.83
CA GLY A 144 3.68 3.40 -12.22
C GLY A 144 4.43 2.19 -11.65
N GLU A 145 5.30 2.44 -10.68
CA GLU A 145 6.15 1.44 -10.03
C GLU A 145 5.72 1.21 -8.58
N CYS A 146 6.02 0.05 -8.03
CA CYS A 146 5.73 -0.25 -6.63
C CYS A 146 6.97 -0.03 -5.77
N PHE A 147 6.90 0.89 -4.80
CA PHE A 147 7.97 1.07 -3.82
C PHE A 147 8.18 -0.21 -3.00
N VAL A 148 9.46 -0.59 -2.84
CA VAL A 148 9.89 -1.73 -2.01
C VAL A 148 10.96 -1.30 -1.02
N PHE A 149 10.99 -1.94 0.16
CA PHE A 149 11.89 -1.61 1.27
C PHE A 149 13.22 -2.37 1.18
N ASP A 150 13.70 -2.62 -0.04
CA ASP A 150 14.97 -3.28 -0.30
C ASP A 150 15.86 -2.45 -1.26
N ARG A 151 16.97 -3.02 -1.72
CA ARG A 151 17.94 -2.32 -2.56
C ARG A 151 17.42 -1.89 -3.94
N ARG A 152 16.31 -2.49 -4.40
CA ARG A 152 15.73 -2.15 -5.71
C ARG A 152 14.98 -0.82 -5.68
N VAL A 153 14.60 -0.33 -4.48
CA VAL A 153 13.80 0.88 -4.24
C VAL A 153 12.38 0.78 -4.81
N SER A 154 12.24 0.33 -6.07
CA SER A 154 10.96 0.11 -6.74
C SER A 154 11.01 -1.13 -7.62
N VAL A 155 9.83 -1.66 -7.93
CA VAL A 155 9.65 -2.77 -8.87
C VAL A 155 8.50 -2.50 -9.83
N GLU A 156 8.67 -3.03 -11.04
CA GLU A 156 7.67 -3.05 -12.09
C GLU A 156 7.00 -4.43 -12.20
N GLN A 157 6.25 -4.61 -13.31
CA GLN A 157 5.64 -5.89 -13.68
C GLN A 157 6.65 -7.04 -13.65
N ASN A 158 6.19 -8.21 -13.18
CA ASN A 158 7.00 -9.41 -12.94
C ASN A 158 8.14 -9.17 -11.92
N LEU A 159 7.96 -8.19 -11.02
CA LEU A 159 8.91 -7.82 -9.97
C LEU A 159 10.31 -7.45 -10.48
N LYS A 160 10.42 -6.99 -11.72
CA LYS A 160 11.66 -6.45 -12.25
C LYS A 160 12.04 -5.18 -11.49
N PRO A 161 13.34 -4.92 -11.26
CA PRO A 161 13.78 -3.65 -10.70
C PRO A 161 13.22 -2.48 -11.51
N GLY A 162 12.72 -1.46 -10.81
CA GLY A 162 12.23 -0.24 -11.40
C GLY A 162 13.33 0.78 -11.66
N SER A 163 12.93 2.02 -11.93
CA SER A 163 13.81 3.10 -12.34
C SER A 163 14.17 4.09 -11.22
N TYR A 164 13.51 3.99 -10.05
CA TYR A 164 13.73 4.90 -8.93
C TYR A 164 15.00 4.58 -8.15
N GLY A 165 15.75 5.64 -7.77
CA GLY A 165 16.81 5.59 -6.77
C GLY A 165 16.28 5.96 -5.38
N MET A 166 17.19 5.93 -4.37
CA MET A 166 16.88 6.31 -2.99
C MET A 166 17.74 7.49 -2.58
N CYS A 167 17.14 8.56 -2.12
CA CYS A 167 17.90 9.61 -1.43
C CYS A 167 18.48 9.06 -0.12
N HIS A 168 19.80 9.15 0.05
CA HIS A 168 20.48 8.62 1.23
C HIS A 168 20.24 9.45 2.49
N ALA A 169 19.87 10.73 2.34
CA ALA A 169 19.53 11.61 3.45
C ALA A 169 18.08 11.42 3.93
N CYS A 170 17.10 11.74 3.09
CA CYS A 170 15.68 11.73 3.49
C CYS A 170 14.96 10.38 3.29
N ARG A 171 15.58 9.43 2.58
CA ARG A 171 15.03 8.10 2.27
C ARG A 171 13.78 8.11 1.38
N MET A 172 13.56 9.19 0.65
CA MET A 172 12.51 9.27 -0.37
C MET A 172 12.96 8.65 -1.69
N PRO A 173 12.04 8.04 -2.46
CA PRO A 173 12.36 7.60 -3.82
C PRO A 173 12.63 8.80 -4.71
N LEU A 174 13.61 8.68 -5.60
CA LEU A 174 14.01 9.69 -6.58
C LEU A 174 13.83 9.14 -7.99
N SER A 175 13.13 9.88 -8.83
CA SER A 175 13.03 9.62 -10.27
C SER A 175 14.37 9.83 -10.98
N GLN A 176 14.49 9.32 -12.20
CA GLN A 176 15.67 9.57 -13.03
C GLN A 176 15.90 11.07 -13.29
N ILE A 177 14.83 11.86 -13.40
CA ILE A 177 14.90 13.31 -13.59
C ILE A 177 15.51 13.99 -12.34
N GLU A 178 15.05 13.61 -11.15
CA GLU A 178 15.58 14.14 -9.89
C GLU A 178 17.04 13.73 -9.66
N MET A 179 17.42 12.51 -10.02
CA MET A 179 18.81 12.05 -9.94
C MET A 179 19.73 12.69 -11.01
N ALA A 180 19.16 13.25 -12.07
CA ALA A 180 19.92 13.99 -13.08
C ALA A 180 20.03 15.50 -12.75
N HIS A 181 19.39 15.97 -11.66
CA HIS A 181 19.48 17.37 -11.26
C HIS A 181 20.90 17.74 -10.80
N PRO A 182 21.39 18.98 -11.13
CA PRO A 182 22.73 19.41 -10.72
C PRO A 182 23.01 19.37 -9.22
N ASP A 183 21.98 19.53 -8.39
CA ASP A 183 22.09 19.48 -6.92
C ASP A 183 22.09 18.05 -6.35
N PHE A 184 21.91 17.03 -7.20
CA PHE A 184 22.02 15.64 -6.78
C PHE A 184 23.47 15.22 -6.73
N GLU A 185 24.01 15.07 -5.54
CA GLU A 185 25.41 14.70 -5.32
C GLU A 185 25.49 13.53 -4.32
N ASP A 186 26.32 12.53 -4.62
CA ASP A 186 26.59 11.35 -3.76
C ASP A 186 25.33 10.61 -3.27
N GLY A 187 24.26 10.60 -4.05
CA GLY A 187 22.99 9.95 -3.67
C GLY A 187 22.12 10.80 -2.74
N ILE A 188 22.33 12.09 -2.66
CA ILE A 188 21.60 13.07 -1.85
C ILE A 188 20.95 14.11 -2.77
N SER A 189 19.65 14.37 -2.57
CA SER A 189 18.88 15.41 -3.26
C SER A 189 18.59 16.59 -2.36
#